data_91f7e9bc2bbc9d464589d4d1a1ed917b
#
_entry.id   91f7e9bc2bbc9d464589d4d1a1ed917b
#
_cell.length_a   1.000
_cell.length_b   1.000
_cell.length_c   1.000
_cell.angle_alpha   90.00
_cell.angle_beta   90.00
_cell.angle_gamma   90.00
#
_symmetry.space_group_name_H-M   'P 1'
#
loop_
_entity.id
_entity.type
_entity.pdbx_description
1 polymer ?
#
loop_
_entity_poly.entity_id
_entity_poly.type
_entity_poly.pdbx_seq_one_letter_code
_entity_poly.pdbx_strand_id
1 'polypeptide(L)'
;MYKKQIFTLIFIFIVTTVFAQDYQHLILTVSKTQKKCYHSINEAIHAAPENATHPIIIFIKNGIYNEKVLIDRPYIYLVGEDRDSTRIIFAELNGKQQIKEIYGKPVHSGTIYLNEDANNCIITRLTAYNNYGSTVESTTAHQMTIYGEATRTIIFNCNILSDGNDDVSLWKKDGGYYYHADCYFRCPGVDFVCPRGWCYATRCKFYGDGRALIWHDGRCSEDAKFVIKDSYFDSKSPVTLGRYHHNSQFFLINDSCSNKIIDHPIGYAYSDKVLDTISLGNRVYFYNFKRQKGNFAWMKNNLEESKQKPAPEDITPQWTFHNEWDPEAEIKQLKIHMKKLK
;
A
#
# COMPACT_ATOMS: atom_id res chain seq x y z
N MET A 1 -3.08 -28.68 74.58
CA MET A 1 -3.05 -29.52 73.36
C MET A 1 -3.70 -28.72 72.19
N TYR A 2 -2.90 -28.06 71.37
CA TYR A 2 -3.40 -27.29 70.20
C TYR A 2 -3.25 -28.16 68.98
N LYS A 3 -4.34 -28.49 68.29
CA LYS A 3 -4.35 -29.13 66.96
C LYS A 3 -4.09 -28.09 65.91
N LYS A 4 -2.95 -28.19 65.24
CA LYS A 4 -2.67 -27.42 63.98
C LYS A 4 -3.47 -28.07 62.87
N GLN A 5 -4.40 -27.29 62.29
CA GLN A 5 -5.01 -27.64 61.01
C GLN A 5 -4.09 -27.11 59.86
N ILE A 6 -3.63 -28.02 59.02
CA ILE A 6 -2.88 -27.76 57.85
C ILE A 6 -3.91 -27.58 56.71
N PHE A 7 -4.03 -26.34 56.18
CA PHE A 7 -4.79 -26.07 54.96
C PHE A 7 -3.88 -26.31 53.76
N THR A 8 -4.14 -27.36 52.99
CA THR A 8 -3.49 -27.64 51.73
C THR A 8 -4.22 -26.85 50.64
N LEU A 9 -3.59 -25.77 50.10
CA LEU A 9 -4.07 -25.06 48.94
C LEU A 9 -3.74 -25.90 47.69
N ILE A 10 -4.76 -26.43 47.04
CA ILE A 10 -4.64 -27.06 45.73
C ILE A 10 -4.73 -25.95 44.67
N PHE A 11 -3.60 -25.64 44.03
CA PHE A 11 -3.56 -24.76 42.82
C PHE A 11 -3.99 -25.61 41.64
N ILE A 12 -5.21 -25.38 41.14
CA ILE A 12 -5.67 -25.95 39.88
C ILE A 12 -5.12 -25.05 38.77
N PHE A 13 -4.09 -25.53 38.07
CA PHE A 13 -3.63 -24.93 36.82
C PHE A 13 -4.64 -25.28 35.73
N ILE A 14 -5.50 -24.32 35.35
CA ILE A 14 -6.33 -24.44 34.17
C ILE A 14 -5.41 -24.12 32.98
N VAL A 15 -4.88 -25.14 32.31
CA VAL A 15 -4.23 -25.01 31.02
C VAL A 15 -5.34 -24.78 30.00
N THR A 16 -5.61 -23.54 29.66
CA THR A 16 -6.40 -23.20 28.47
C THR A 16 -5.58 -23.53 27.24
N THR A 17 -5.79 -24.71 26.70
CA THR A 17 -5.35 -25.02 25.32
C THR A 17 -6.17 -24.15 24.37
N VAL A 18 -5.60 -23.05 23.93
CA VAL A 18 -6.12 -22.31 22.78
C VAL A 18 -5.94 -23.23 21.57
N PHE A 19 -6.97 -23.96 21.21
CA PHE A 19 -7.04 -24.59 19.91
C PHE A 19 -7.02 -23.45 18.88
N ALA A 20 -5.92 -23.28 18.16
CA ALA A 20 -5.89 -22.48 16.97
C ALA A 20 -6.91 -23.13 16.02
N GLN A 21 -8.07 -22.51 15.89
CA GLN A 21 -9.09 -22.93 14.97
C GLN A 21 -8.48 -22.78 13.57
N ASP A 22 -8.24 -23.90 12.89
CA ASP A 22 -7.68 -23.93 11.53
C ASP A 22 -8.78 -23.40 10.60
N TYR A 23 -8.86 -22.08 10.45
CA TYR A 23 -9.82 -21.44 9.56
C TYR A 23 -9.45 -21.84 8.12
N GLN A 24 -10.27 -22.72 7.52
CA GLN A 24 -10.17 -22.96 6.09
C GLN A 24 -10.54 -21.66 5.36
N HIS A 25 -9.55 -20.98 4.81
CA HIS A 25 -9.81 -19.82 3.95
C HIS A 25 -10.62 -20.27 2.72
N LEU A 26 -11.67 -19.52 2.41
CA LEU A 26 -12.36 -19.68 1.14
C LEU A 26 -11.42 -19.27 0.01
N ILE A 27 -11.17 -20.18 -0.92
CA ILE A 27 -10.32 -19.94 -2.08
C ILE A 27 -11.16 -19.99 -3.34
N LEU A 28 -11.20 -18.87 -4.06
CA LEU A 28 -11.88 -18.74 -5.34
C LEU A 28 -10.81 -18.59 -6.42
N THR A 29 -10.74 -19.53 -7.34
CA THR A 29 -9.72 -19.54 -8.40
C THR A 29 -10.22 -18.85 -9.66
N VAL A 30 -9.41 -17.94 -10.18
CA VAL A 30 -9.65 -17.26 -11.47
C VAL A 30 -8.66 -17.78 -12.50
N SER A 31 -9.18 -18.17 -13.67
CA SER A 31 -8.35 -18.65 -14.78
C SER A 31 -9.02 -18.38 -16.12
N LYS A 32 -8.27 -17.87 -17.10
CA LYS A 32 -8.77 -17.68 -18.48
C LYS A 32 -8.99 -19.00 -19.23
N THR A 33 -8.37 -20.09 -18.79
CA THR A 33 -8.33 -21.36 -19.57
C THR A 33 -8.91 -22.55 -18.86
N GLN A 34 -9.02 -22.56 -17.53
CA GLN A 34 -9.51 -23.72 -16.77
C GLN A 34 -11.04 -23.68 -16.64
N LYS A 35 -11.71 -24.77 -17.01
CA LYS A 35 -13.18 -24.85 -17.09
C LYS A 35 -13.94 -24.76 -15.76
N LYS A 36 -13.29 -25.04 -14.62
CA LYS A 36 -13.95 -25.05 -13.29
C LYS A 36 -13.52 -23.87 -12.42
N CYS A 37 -13.10 -22.78 -13.05
CA CYS A 37 -12.65 -21.56 -12.40
C CYS A 37 -13.51 -20.38 -12.84
N TYR A 38 -13.50 -19.30 -12.07
CA TYR A 38 -14.02 -18.02 -12.54
C TYR A 38 -13.17 -17.52 -13.70
N HIS A 39 -13.77 -16.83 -14.66
CA HIS A 39 -13.06 -16.31 -15.83
C HIS A 39 -12.72 -14.82 -15.71
N SER A 40 -13.29 -14.16 -14.73
CA SER A 40 -13.08 -12.76 -14.37
C SER A 40 -12.78 -12.63 -12.87
N ILE A 41 -11.95 -11.67 -12.52
CA ILE A 41 -11.62 -11.37 -11.12
C ILE A 41 -12.86 -10.82 -10.42
N ASN A 42 -13.62 -9.95 -11.10
CA ASN A 42 -14.86 -9.40 -10.56
C ASN A 42 -15.92 -10.47 -10.30
N GLU A 43 -16.05 -11.50 -11.16
CA GLU A 43 -16.94 -12.64 -10.89
C GLU A 43 -16.59 -13.36 -9.59
N ALA A 44 -15.29 -13.61 -9.36
CA ALA A 44 -14.84 -14.26 -8.14
C ALA A 44 -15.05 -13.37 -6.90
N ILE A 45 -14.79 -12.07 -6.98
CA ILE A 45 -15.06 -11.13 -5.89
C ILE A 45 -16.57 -11.07 -5.61
N HIS A 46 -17.41 -10.99 -6.64
CA HIS A 46 -18.87 -10.96 -6.50
C HIS A 46 -19.45 -12.23 -5.87
N ALA A 47 -18.85 -13.39 -6.14
CA ALA A 47 -19.22 -14.66 -5.53
C ALA A 47 -18.74 -14.81 -4.06
N ALA A 48 -17.83 -13.97 -3.60
CA ALA A 48 -17.38 -13.97 -2.22
C ALA A 48 -18.46 -13.41 -1.28
N PRO A 49 -18.55 -13.86 -0.01
CA PRO A 49 -19.45 -13.30 0.99
C PRO A 49 -19.24 -11.77 1.18
N GLU A 50 -20.31 -10.98 1.19
CA GLU A 50 -20.23 -9.52 1.35
C GLU A 50 -19.73 -9.10 2.75
N ASN A 51 -20.12 -9.83 3.80
CA ASN A 51 -19.78 -9.52 5.19
C ASN A 51 -18.73 -10.51 5.72
N ALA A 52 -17.65 -10.70 4.99
CA ALA A 52 -16.57 -11.58 5.42
C ALA A 52 -15.89 -11.03 6.68
N THR A 53 -15.63 -11.92 7.63
CA THR A 53 -14.85 -11.63 8.86
C THR A 53 -13.47 -12.29 8.83
N HIS A 54 -13.19 -13.03 7.76
CA HIS A 54 -11.94 -13.77 7.57
C HIS A 54 -11.48 -13.68 6.12
N PRO A 55 -10.19 -13.85 5.86
CA PRO A 55 -9.62 -13.73 4.52
C PRO A 55 -10.28 -14.66 3.48
N ILE A 56 -10.61 -14.09 2.33
CA ILE A 56 -11.07 -14.80 1.14
C ILE A 56 -9.98 -14.63 0.08
N ILE A 57 -9.37 -15.72 -0.32
CA ILE A 57 -8.30 -15.72 -1.31
C ILE A 57 -8.89 -15.82 -2.72
N ILE A 58 -8.73 -14.77 -3.49
CA ILE A 58 -8.97 -14.79 -4.93
C ILE A 58 -7.65 -15.15 -5.60
N PHE A 59 -7.48 -16.45 -5.91
CA PHE A 59 -6.25 -16.95 -6.51
C PHE A 59 -6.30 -16.83 -8.03
N ILE A 60 -5.45 -15.95 -8.57
CA ILE A 60 -5.47 -15.56 -9.97
C ILE A 60 -4.33 -16.28 -10.70
N LYS A 61 -4.69 -17.20 -11.61
CA LYS A 61 -3.73 -17.92 -12.45
C LYS A 61 -3.01 -16.98 -13.41
N ASN A 62 -1.83 -17.38 -13.87
CA ASN A 62 -1.07 -16.64 -14.88
C ASN A 62 -1.93 -16.33 -16.10
N GLY A 63 -1.81 -15.12 -16.61
CA GLY A 63 -2.58 -14.61 -17.73
C GLY A 63 -2.74 -13.10 -17.71
N ILE A 64 -3.32 -12.57 -18.79
CA ILE A 64 -3.64 -11.15 -18.92
C ILE A 64 -5.14 -10.97 -18.70
N TYR A 65 -5.50 -10.21 -17.70
CA TYR A 65 -6.87 -9.88 -17.31
C TYR A 65 -7.14 -8.42 -17.67
N ASN A 66 -7.75 -8.22 -18.84
CA ASN A 66 -8.12 -6.88 -19.31
C ASN A 66 -9.45 -6.49 -18.68
N GLU A 67 -9.43 -6.10 -17.41
CA GLU A 67 -10.61 -5.70 -16.67
C GLU A 67 -10.30 -4.66 -15.59
N LYS A 68 -11.24 -3.75 -15.37
CA LYS A 68 -11.26 -2.91 -14.19
C LYS A 68 -11.77 -3.74 -13.02
N VAL A 69 -11.02 -3.78 -11.93
CA VAL A 69 -11.36 -4.59 -10.75
C VAL A 69 -11.96 -3.71 -9.67
N LEU A 70 -13.11 -4.12 -9.14
CA LEU A 70 -13.74 -3.53 -7.96
C LEU A 70 -13.57 -4.47 -6.76
N ILE A 71 -12.96 -3.97 -5.69
CA ILE A 71 -13.03 -4.59 -4.37
C ILE A 71 -14.01 -3.78 -3.54
N ASP A 72 -15.17 -4.38 -3.22
CA ASP A 72 -16.31 -3.73 -2.57
C ASP A 72 -16.69 -4.35 -1.23
N ARG A 73 -15.80 -5.19 -0.68
CA ARG A 73 -16.01 -5.91 0.57
C ARG A 73 -14.71 -6.21 1.29
N PRO A 74 -14.75 -6.40 2.62
CA PRO A 74 -13.55 -6.60 3.41
C PRO A 74 -12.92 -7.98 3.20
N TYR A 75 -11.65 -8.10 3.61
CA TYR A 75 -10.89 -9.34 3.64
C TYR A 75 -10.67 -10.03 2.29
N ILE A 76 -10.76 -9.30 1.18
CA ILE A 76 -10.40 -9.83 -0.14
C ILE A 76 -8.88 -9.80 -0.32
N TYR A 77 -8.31 -10.98 -0.55
CA TYR A 77 -6.89 -11.17 -0.85
C TYR A 77 -6.73 -11.54 -2.32
N LEU A 78 -6.34 -10.57 -3.15
CA LEU A 78 -5.98 -10.83 -4.55
C LEU A 78 -4.57 -11.40 -4.61
N VAL A 79 -4.45 -12.67 -4.98
CA VAL A 79 -3.18 -13.39 -4.98
C VAL A 79 -2.89 -13.92 -6.38
N GLY A 80 -1.96 -13.31 -7.08
CA GLY A 80 -1.47 -13.81 -8.37
C GLY A 80 -0.65 -15.10 -8.20
N GLU A 81 -0.68 -15.95 -9.19
CA GLU A 81 0.16 -17.14 -9.24
C GLU A 81 1.64 -16.77 -9.33
N ASP A 82 1.97 -15.76 -10.15
CA ASP A 82 3.31 -15.20 -10.31
C ASP A 82 3.23 -13.70 -10.58
N ARG A 83 4.17 -12.93 -10.01
CA ARG A 83 4.16 -11.47 -10.06
C ARG A 83 4.22 -10.91 -11.49
N ASP A 84 5.02 -11.49 -12.33
CA ASP A 84 5.30 -10.95 -13.66
C ASP A 84 4.34 -11.50 -14.72
N SER A 85 3.78 -12.69 -14.47
CA SER A 85 2.93 -13.44 -15.39
C SER A 85 1.43 -13.30 -15.11
N THR A 86 1.01 -12.90 -13.90
CA THR A 86 -0.38 -12.56 -13.57
C THR A 86 -0.57 -11.05 -13.74
N ARG A 87 -1.26 -10.63 -14.80
CA ARG A 87 -1.35 -9.22 -15.17
C ARG A 87 -2.79 -8.73 -15.24
N ILE A 88 -3.11 -7.70 -14.44
CA ILE A 88 -4.39 -6.98 -14.51
C ILE A 88 -4.13 -5.66 -15.23
N ILE A 89 -4.76 -5.46 -16.39
CA ILE A 89 -4.51 -4.29 -17.24
C ILE A 89 -5.84 -3.62 -17.55
N PHE A 90 -5.92 -2.32 -17.30
CA PHE A 90 -7.09 -1.53 -17.71
C PHE A 90 -6.68 -0.08 -17.96
N ALA A 91 -7.03 0.43 -19.16
CA ALA A 91 -6.75 1.79 -19.58
C ALA A 91 -7.83 2.74 -19.06
N GLU A 92 -7.48 3.65 -18.13
CA GLU A 92 -8.42 4.62 -17.60
C GLU A 92 -7.77 5.96 -17.27
N LEU A 93 -8.44 7.03 -17.63
CA LEU A 93 -8.08 8.39 -17.26
C LEU A 93 -9.03 8.91 -16.18
N ASN A 94 -8.48 9.50 -15.11
CA ASN A 94 -9.29 10.13 -14.07
C ASN A 94 -10.18 11.24 -14.64
N GLY A 95 -11.48 11.22 -14.27
CA GLY A 95 -12.48 12.15 -14.80
C GLY A 95 -13.07 11.75 -16.16
N LYS A 96 -12.55 10.69 -16.82
CA LYS A 96 -13.08 10.14 -18.08
C LYS A 96 -13.33 8.63 -17.97
N GLN A 97 -13.89 8.18 -16.84
CA GLN A 97 -14.15 6.76 -16.60
C GLN A 97 -15.14 6.19 -17.62
N GLN A 98 -14.74 5.12 -18.30
CA GLN A 98 -15.59 4.39 -19.25
C GLN A 98 -16.57 3.46 -18.53
N ILE A 99 -16.12 2.82 -17.44
CA ILE A 99 -16.93 1.95 -16.59
C ILE A 99 -17.29 2.76 -15.35
N LYS A 100 -18.59 2.92 -15.10
CA LYS A 100 -19.11 3.66 -13.95
C LYS A 100 -19.68 2.78 -12.86
N GLU A 101 -20.01 1.54 -13.19
CA GLU A 101 -20.56 0.54 -12.28
C GLU A 101 -20.05 -0.85 -12.61
N ILE A 102 -19.85 -1.66 -11.57
CA ILE A 102 -19.55 -3.09 -11.65
C ILE A 102 -20.53 -3.78 -10.69
N TYR A 103 -21.32 -4.72 -11.20
CA TYR A 103 -22.40 -5.40 -10.45
C TYR A 103 -23.34 -4.41 -9.70
N GLY A 104 -23.69 -3.29 -10.35
CA GLY A 104 -24.57 -2.26 -9.77
C GLY A 104 -23.92 -1.40 -8.67
N LYS A 105 -22.64 -1.57 -8.42
CA LYS A 105 -21.85 -0.76 -7.48
C LYS A 105 -21.06 0.31 -8.24
N PRO A 106 -21.11 1.58 -7.81
CA PRO A 106 -20.36 2.65 -8.46
C PRO A 106 -18.84 2.41 -8.32
N VAL A 107 -18.09 2.79 -9.37
CA VAL A 107 -16.63 2.72 -9.36
C VAL A 107 -16.00 4.06 -9.67
N HIS A 108 -14.91 4.36 -8.98
CA HIS A 108 -14.06 5.52 -9.24
C HIS A 108 -12.85 5.13 -10.10
N SER A 109 -11.87 6.03 -10.20
CA SER A 109 -10.65 5.81 -10.97
C SER A 109 -9.86 4.58 -10.50
N GLY A 110 -8.97 4.11 -11.37
CA GLY A 110 -8.01 3.05 -11.10
C GLY A 110 -8.31 1.74 -11.84
N THR A 111 -7.24 1.05 -12.22
CA THR A 111 -7.33 -0.33 -12.73
C THR A 111 -7.89 -1.25 -11.64
N ILE A 112 -7.47 -1.05 -10.40
CA ILE A 112 -8.04 -1.69 -9.20
C ILE A 112 -8.59 -0.58 -8.30
N TYR A 113 -9.88 -0.64 -8.03
CA TYR A 113 -10.56 0.27 -7.11
C TYR A 113 -11.01 -0.45 -5.85
N LEU A 114 -10.61 0.08 -4.68
CA LEU A 114 -11.05 -0.38 -3.36
C LEU A 114 -12.04 0.66 -2.81
N ASN A 115 -13.33 0.32 -2.73
CA ASN A 115 -14.30 1.22 -2.11
C ASN A 115 -14.11 1.31 -0.59
N GLU A 116 -14.94 2.10 0.10
CA GLU A 116 -14.83 2.34 1.54
C GLU A 116 -15.03 1.08 2.41
N ASP A 117 -15.69 0.04 1.89
CA ASP A 117 -15.95 -1.23 2.57
C ASP A 117 -14.80 -2.23 2.43
N ALA A 118 -13.89 -2.01 1.49
CA ALA A 118 -12.76 -2.91 1.17
C ALA A 118 -11.64 -2.89 2.21
N ASN A 119 -11.99 -2.98 3.49
CA ASN A 119 -11.02 -2.95 4.57
C ASN A 119 -10.31 -4.30 4.75
N ASN A 120 -9.08 -4.30 5.27
CA ASN A 120 -8.28 -5.49 5.52
C ASN A 120 -8.01 -6.32 4.25
N CYS A 121 -7.69 -5.66 3.14
CA CYS A 121 -7.45 -6.29 1.85
C CYS A 121 -5.97 -6.42 1.52
N ILE A 122 -5.61 -7.48 0.80
CA ILE A 122 -4.25 -7.74 0.33
C ILE A 122 -4.23 -7.87 -1.19
N ILE A 123 -3.26 -7.21 -1.83
CA ILE A 123 -2.94 -7.35 -3.25
C ILE A 123 -1.49 -7.85 -3.33
N THR A 124 -1.27 -9.01 -3.94
CA THR A 124 0.06 -9.60 -3.97
C THR A 124 0.33 -10.49 -5.18
N ARG A 125 1.62 -10.61 -5.54
CA ARG A 125 2.15 -11.51 -6.57
C ARG A 125 1.53 -11.29 -7.95
N LEU A 126 1.27 -10.04 -8.31
CA LEU A 126 0.71 -9.68 -9.61
C LEU A 126 1.30 -8.38 -10.13
N THR A 127 1.11 -8.14 -11.41
CA THR A 127 1.33 -6.85 -12.06
C THR A 127 -0.02 -6.19 -12.30
N ALA A 128 -0.23 -4.99 -11.77
CA ALA A 128 -1.34 -4.13 -12.13
C ALA A 128 -0.84 -2.99 -13.02
N TYR A 129 -1.54 -2.65 -14.09
CA TYR A 129 -1.09 -1.67 -15.05
C TYR A 129 -2.24 -0.83 -15.62
N ASN A 130 -2.16 0.48 -15.44
CA ASN A 130 -2.97 1.43 -16.18
C ASN A 130 -2.19 1.92 -17.40
N ASN A 131 -2.54 1.43 -18.57
CA ASN A 131 -1.83 1.66 -19.82
C ASN A 131 -2.50 2.71 -20.73
N TYR A 132 -3.32 3.62 -20.16
CA TYR A 132 -4.07 4.61 -20.93
C TYR A 132 -3.14 5.49 -21.78
N GLY A 133 -2.03 5.97 -21.22
CA GLY A 133 -1.09 6.86 -21.89
C GLY A 133 -0.42 6.25 -23.12
N SER A 134 -0.24 4.94 -23.17
CA SER A 134 0.38 4.22 -24.29
C SER A 134 -0.61 3.62 -25.29
N THR A 135 -1.89 3.46 -24.91
CA THR A 135 -2.86 2.74 -25.75
C THR A 135 -4.04 3.57 -26.22
N VAL A 136 -4.37 4.65 -25.50
CA VAL A 136 -5.56 5.46 -25.82
C VAL A 136 -5.18 6.88 -26.23
N GLU A 137 -4.47 7.60 -25.37
CA GLU A 137 -4.09 9.00 -25.61
C GLU A 137 -2.75 9.29 -24.94
N SER A 138 -1.78 9.82 -25.68
CA SER A 138 -0.46 10.17 -25.15
C SER A 138 -0.58 11.33 -24.14
N THR A 139 -0.71 11.00 -22.87
CA THR A 139 -0.84 11.96 -21.76
C THR A 139 -0.26 11.38 -20.48
N THR A 140 0.24 12.26 -19.62
CA THR A 140 0.68 11.94 -18.24
C THR A 140 -0.31 12.44 -17.18
N ALA A 141 -1.55 12.78 -17.57
CA ALA A 141 -2.59 13.13 -16.62
C ALA A 141 -2.88 11.97 -15.63
N HIS A 142 -3.69 12.20 -14.60
CA HIS A 142 -3.92 11.21 -13.54
C HIS A 142 -4.49 9.88 -14.07
N GLN A 143 -3.71 8.82 -13.96
CA GLN A 143 -4.00 7.46 -14.42
C GLN A 143 -3.68 6.47 -13.30
N MET A 144 -4.45 6.54 -12.23
CA MET A 144 -4.22 5.67 -11.07
C MET A 144 -4.28 4.20 -11.50
N THR A 145 -3.32 3.42 -11.04
CA THR A 145 -3.37 1.95 -11.17
C THR A 145 -4.15 1.36 -10.01
N ILE A 146 -3.90 1.84 -8.79
CA ILE A 146 -4.68 1.49 -7.61
C ILE A 146 -5.24 2.78 -7.01
N TYR A 147 -6.55 2.85 -6.90
CA TYR A 147 -7.25 3.89 -6.15
C TYR A 147 -8.09 3.27 -5.05
N GLY A 148 -8.15 3.90 -3.87
CA GLY A 148 -8.94 3.33 -2.78
C GLY A 148 -9.30 4.31 -1.67
N GLU A 149 -10.44 4.00 -1.03
CA GLU A 149 -11.02 4.74 0.10
C GLU A 149 -11.12 3.88 1.38
N ALA A 150 -10.53 2.68 1.32
CA ALA A 150 -10.49 1.71 2.43
C ALA A 150 -9.28 1.92 3.36
N THR A 151 -9.22 1.14 4.43
CA THR A 151 -8.08 1.10 5.37
C THR A 151 -7.54 -0.31 5.54
N ARG A 152 -6.35 -0.43 6.13
CA ARG A 152 -5.62 -1.69 6.31
C ARG A 152 -5.43 -2.42 4.97
N THR A 153 -4.90 -1.67 4.00
CA THR A 153 -4.61 -2.19 2.66
C THR A 153 -3.13 -2.56 2.56
N ILE A 154 -2.86 -3.80 2.20
CA ILE A 154 -1.52 -4.33 1.96
C ILE A 154 -1.30 -4.54 0.47
N ILE A 155 -0.20 -3.99 -0.06
CA ILE A 155 0.30 -4.29 -1.40
C ILE A 155 1.72 -4.83 -1.24
N PHE A 156 1.96 -6.10 -1.58
CA PHE A 156 3.30 -6.64 -1.46
C PHE A 156 3.69 -7.57 -2.60
N ASN A 157 4.97 -7.58 -2.95
CA ASN A 157 5.51 -8.37 -4.05
C ASN A 157 4.73 -8.17 -5.36
N CYS A 158 4.49 -6.90 -5.73
CA CYS A 158 3.76 -6.49 -6.92
C CYS A 158 4.60 -5.60 -7.83
N ASN A 159 4.26 -5.60 -9.12
CA ASN A 159 4.61 -4.50 -10.02
C ASN A 159 3.35 -3.64 -10.20
N ILE A 160 3.43 -2.37 -9.83
CA ILE A 160 2.36 -1.40 -9.99
C ILE A 160 2.84 -0.36 -11.00
N LEU A 161 2.15 -0.28 -12.12
CA LEU A 161 2.62 0.45 -13.29
C LEU A 161 1.54 1.39 -13.80
N SER A 162 1.92 2.62 -14.10
CA SER A 162 1.06 3.60 -14.75
C SER A 162 1.77 4.28 -15.92
N ASP A 163 1.02 4.77 -16.87
CA ASP A 163 1.52 5.68 -17.92
C ASP A 163 1.23 7.16 -17.60
N GLY A 164 0.69 7.45 -16.43
CA GLY A 164 0.38 8.81 -15.98
C GLY A 164 0.82 9.10 -14.55
N ASN A 165 0.18 10.08 -13.94
CA ASN A 165 0.40 10.46 -12.53
C ASN A 165 -0.34 9.52 -11.57
N ASP A 166 0.10 9.50 -10.30
CA ASP A 166 -0.61 8.92 -9.15
C ASP A 166 -0.85 7.41 -9.29
N ASP A 167 0.23 6.64 -9.37
CA ASP A 167 0.16 5.18 -9.56
C ASP A 167 -0.66 4.48 -8.46
N VAL A 168 -0.42 4.84 -7.18
CA VAL A 168 -1.18 4.35 -6.02
C VAL A 168 -1.72 5.51 -5.20
N SER A 169 -3.04 5.67 -5.17
CA SER A 169 -3.75 6.70 -4.40
C SER A 169 -4.72 6.06 -3.40
N LEU A 170 -4.31 5.95 -2.14
CA LEU A 170 -5.12 5.38 -1.07
C LEU A 170 -5.59 6.51 -0.14
N TRP A 171 -6.85 6.91 -0.28
CA TRP A 171 -7.38 8.18 0.23
C TRP A 171 -8.63 8.02 1.08
N LYS A 172 -8.58 7.19 2.12
CA LYS A 172 -9.67 7.16 3.11
C LYS A 172 -9.88 8.56 3.69
N LYS A 173 -11.13 9.01 3.79
CA LYS A 173 -11.50 10.37 4.17
C LYS A 173 -10.82 10.85 5.46
N ASP A 174 -10.87 10.04 6.51
CA ASP A 174 -10.33 10.36 7.84
C ASP A 174 -8.92 9.75 8.07
N GLY A 175 -8.26 9.33 6.99
CA GLY A 175 -6.99 8.63 7.01
C GLY A 175 -7.12 7.11 7.11
N GLY A 176 -6.21 6.42 6.44
CA GLY A 176 -6.14 4.96 6.47
C GLY A 176 -4.76 4.45 6.87
N TYR A 177 -4.66 3.16 7.10
CA TYR A 177 -3.41 2.43 7.31
C TYR A 177 -3.04 1.67 6.04
N TYR A 178 -1.83 1.89 5.53
CA TYR A 178 -1.37 1.34 4.26
C TYR A 178 0.03 0.75 4.42
N TYR A 179 0.21 -0.46 3.92
CA TYR A 179 1.49 -1.14 3.96
C TYR A 179 1.91 -1.61 2.58
N HIS A 180 3.13 -1.24 2.16
CA HIS A 180 3.70 -1.66 0.89
C HIS A 180 5.06 -2.33 1.11
N ALA A 181 5.27 -3.52 0.53
CA ALA A 181 6.53 -4.21 0.67
C ALA A 181 6.95 -4.95 -0.61
N ASP A 182 8.25 -4.94 -0.89
CA ASP A 182 8.83 -5.70 -2.01
C ASP A 182 8.19 -5.34 -3.37
N CYS A 183 7.73 -4.10 -3.54
CA CYS A 183 7.03 -3.62 -4.73
C CYS A 183 7.95 -2.84 -5.68
N TYR A 184 7.59 -2.90 -6.96
CA TYR A 184 8.12 -2.02 -7.99
C TYR A 184 7.01 -1.06 -8.45
N PHE A 185 7.19 0.24 -8.20
CA PHE A 185 6.30 1.32 -8.63
C PHE A 185 6.93 2.05 -9.80
N ARG A 186 6.19 2.21 -10.89
CA ARG A 186 6.67 2.91 -12.08
C ARG A 186 5.59 3.78 -12.71
N CYS A 187 5.85 5.07 -12.78
CA CYS A 187 5.07 5.96 -13.61
C CYS A 187 5.93 7.11 -14.19
N PRO A 188 5.56 7.67 -15.36
CA PRO A 188 6.28 8.80 -15.96
C PRO A 188 5.88 10.14 -15.35
N GLY A 189 4.85 10.17 -14.52
CA GLY A 189 4.25 11.38 -13.98
C GLY A 189 4.82 11.83 -12.64
N VAL A 190 3.94 12.11 -11.69
CA VAL A 190 4.28 12.54 -10.33
C VAL A 190 3.55 11.67 -9.32
N ASP A 191 4.04 11.71 -8.06
CA ASP A 191 3.31 11.21 -6.88
C ASP A 191 2.94 9.73 -7.00
N PHE A 192 3.93 8.85 -7.24
CA PHE A 192 3.70 7.41 -7.50
C PHE A 192 2.93 6.73 -6.38
N VAL A 193 3.28 7.03 -5.13
CA VAL A 193 2.56 6.56 -3.96
C VAL A 193 2.14 7.78 -3.15
N CYS A 194 0.83 7.98 -3.07
CA CYS A 194 0.20 9.15 -2.46
C CYS A 194 -0.85 8.74 -1.41
N PRO A 195 -0.42 8.38 -0.20
CA PRO A 195 -1.34 8.00 0.86
C PRO A 195 -1.95 9.20 1.57
N ARG A 196 -3.22 9.04 2.01
CA ARG A 196 -3.85 9.86 3.04
C ARG A 196 -3.96 9.05 4.32
N GLY A 197 -3.15 9.39 5.32
CA GLY A 197 -3.08 8.66 6.58
C GLY A 197 -1.68 8.17 6.92
N TRP A 198 -1.60 6.99 7.47
CA TRP A 198 -0.36 6.35 7.88
C TRP A 198 0.04 5.31 6.85
N CYS A 199 1.22 5.45 6.30
CA CYS A 199 1.76 4.53 5.31
C CYS A 199 3.16 4.06 5.69
N TYR A 200 3.41 2.78 5.53
CA TYR A 200 4.74 2.20 5.68
C TYR A 200 5.10 1.44 4.39
N ALA A 201 6.14 1.90 3.70
CA ALA A 201 6.69 1.24 2.52
C ALA A 201 8.09 0.70 2.81
N THR A 202 8.38 -0.54 2.44
CA THR A 202 9.70 -1.13 2.69
C THR A 202 10.17 -2.02 1.56
N ARG A 203 11.48 -2.01 1.30
CA ARG A 203 12.12 -2.79 0.23
C ARG A 203 11.45 -2.59 -1.13
N CYS A 204 11.00 -1.35 -1.37
CA CYS A 204 10.35 -0.96 -2.62
C CYS A 204 11.35 -0.29 -3.57
N LYS A 205 11.05 -0.36 -4.86
CA LYS A 205 11.73 0.42 -5.88
C LYS A 205 10.75 1.39 -6.53
N PHE A 206 11.11 2.67 -6.50
CA PHE A 206 10.37 3.76 -7.15
C PHE A 206 11.15 4.20 -8.39
N TYR A 207 10.55 4.08 -9.58
CA TYR A 207 11.20 4.43 -10.84
C TYR A 207 10.31 5.32 -11.70
N GLY A 208 10.78 6.50 -12.03
CA GLY A 208 9.98 7.49 -12.72
C GLY A 208 10.64 8.23 -13.86
N ASP A 209 9.92 9.21 -14.39
CA ASP A 209 10.40 10.16 -15.39
C ASP A 209 9.72 11.55 -15.24
N GLY A 210 8.98 11.74 -14.14
CA GLY A 210 8.20 12.93 -13.86
C GLY A 210 8.90 13.96 -12.98
N ARG A 211 8.10 14.73 -12.23
CA ARG A 211 8.60 15.84 -11.39
C ARG A 211 8.93 15.45 -9.95
N ALA A 212 8.19 14.51 -9.36
CA ALA A 212 8.38 14.05 -7.98
C ALA A 212 7.95 12.59 -7.85
N LEU A 213 8.64 11.80 -6.99
CA LEU A 213 8.38 10.37 -6.87
C LEU A 213 7.31 10.04 -5.83
N ILE A 214 7.30 10.75 -4.69
CA ILE A 214 6.37 10.48 -3.58
C ILE A 214 5.62 11.73 -3.16
N TRP A 215 4.44 11.51 -2.59
CA TRP A 215 3.59 12.53 -2.01
C TRP A 215 2.87 12.00 -0.78
N HIS A 216 2.60 12.84 0.21
CA HIS A 216 1.82 12.50 1.38
C HIS A 216 0.72 13.54 1.61
N ASP A 217 -0.51 13.09 1.84
CA ASP A 217 -1.61 13.94 2.26
C ASP A 217 -1.69 14.02 3.79
N GLY A 218 -1.26 15.15 4.32
CA GLY A 218 -1.22 15.42 5.76
C GLY A 218 -2.50 16.03 6.33
N ARG A 219 -3.65 15.97 5.63
CA ARG A 219 -4.89 16.60 6.08
C ARG A 219 -5.62 15.87 7.20
N CYS A 220 -5.49 14.56 7.28
CA CYS A 220 -6.33 13.75 8.16
C CYS A 220 -5.92 13.80 9.64
N SER A 221 -4.64 13.98 9.94
CA SER A 221 -4.12 14.01 11.31
C SER A 221 -2.71 14.62 11.35
N GLU A 222 -2.39 15.35 12.43
CA GLU A 222 -1.02 15.82 12.68
C GLU A 222 -0.01 14.66 12.83
N ASP A 223 -0.46 13.50 13.29
CA ASP A 223 0.39 12.31 13.49
C ASP A 223 0.51 11.44 12.24
N ALA A 224 -0.32 11.65 11.22
CA ALA A 224 -0.23 10.91 9.97
C ALA A 224 1.17 11.04 9.35
N LYS A 225 1.71 9.93 8.89
CA LYS A 225 3.09 9.85 8.40
C LYS A 225 3.25 8.87 7.25
N PHE A 226 4.19 9.18 6.36
CA PHE A 226 4.65 8.26 5.34
C PHE A 226 6.07 7.81 5.68
N VAL A 227 6.21 6.60 6.14
CA VAL A 227 7.49 5.95 6.41
C VAL A 227 7.93 5.17 5.19
N ILE A 228 9.16 5.39 4.73
CA ILE A 228 9.79 4.61 3.68
C ILE A 228 11.10 4.08 4.26
N LYS A 229 11.33 2.76 4.13
CA LYS A 229 12.49 2.13 4.74
C LYS A 229 13.11 1.09 3.81
N ASP A 230 14.44 1.05 3.78
CA ASP A 230 15.22 0.07 3.00
C ASP A 230 14.83 0.05 1.50
N SER A 231 14.52 1.21 0.92
CA SER A 231 13.97 1.33 -0.43
C SER A 231 14.93 2.10 -1.37
N TYR A 232 14.63 2.05 -2.67
CA TYR A 232 15.48 2.66 -3.69
C TYR A 232 14.67 3.55 -4.63
N PHE A 233 15.19 4.76 -4.86
CA PHE A 233 14.59 5.75 -5.75
C PHE A 233 15.46 5.98 -6.97
N ASP A 234 14.84 5.91 -8.15
CA ASP A 234 15.52 6.13 -9.43
C ASP A 234 14.59 6.81 -10.43
N SER A 235 15.19 7.35 -11.49
CA SER A 235 14.44 7.99 -12.56
C SER A 235 15.22 7.94 -13.87
N LYS A 236 14.50 8.00 -14.98
CA LYS A 236 15.10 8.18 -16.31
C LYS A 236 15.71 9.57 -16.45
N SER A 237 14.99 10.62 -16.01
CA SER A 237 15.38 12.03 -16.08
C SER A 237 15.63 12.62 -14.69
N PRO A 238 16.25 13.81 -14.55
CA PRO A 238 16.36 14.50 -13.28
C PRO A 238 14.99 14.74 -12.63
N VAL A 239 14.86 14.40 -11.33
CA VAL A 239 13.57 14.41 -10.61
C VAL A 239 13.76 14.82 -9.15
N THR A 240 12.75 15.44 -8.53
CA THR A 240 12.73 15.64 -7.07
C THR A 240 12.33 14.36 -6.36
N LEU A 241 12.81 14.17 -5.12
CA LEU A 241 12.48 12.98 -4.35
C LEU A 241 10.99 12.93 -3.99
N GLY A 242 10.40 14.07 -3.63
CA GLY A 242 8.99 14.13 -3.26
C GLY A 242 8.49 15.55 -3.06
N ARG A 243 7.19 15.64 -2.78
CA ARG A 243 6.53 16.91 -2.48
C ARG A 243 5.28 16.70 -1.60
N TYR A 244 4.73 17.80 -1.06
CA TYR A 244 3.48 17.77 -0.29
C TYR A 244 2.70 19.07 -0.45
N HIS A 245 1.39 19.05 -0.10
CA HIS A 245 0.50 20.22 -0.17
C HIS A 245 -0.10 20.63 1.19
N HIS A 246 0.02 19.77 2.21
CA HIS A 246 -0.58 19.96 3.55
C HIS A 246 0.44 19.66 4.63
N ASN A 247 0.04 19.62 5.89
CA ASN A 247 0.90 19.27 7.04
C ASN A 247 1.38 17.83 7.00
N SER A 248 2.14 17.48 5.97
CA SER A 248 2.66 16.14 5.73
C SER A 248 3.84 15.80 6.64
N GLN A 249 4.11 14.51 6.80
CA GLN A 249 5.24 14.01 7.56
C GLN A 249 5.88 12.82 6.86
N PHE A 250 7.20 12.85 6.67
CA PHE A 250 7.96 11.78 6.03
C PHE A 250 9.07 11.28 6.94
N PHE A 251 9.28 9.96 6.93
CA PHE A 251 10.44 9.30 7.50
C PHE A 251 11.10 8.43 6.43
N LEU A 252 12.35 8.75 6.06
CA LEU A 252 13.13 8.02 5.05
C LEU A 252 14.32 7.35 5.74
N ILE A 253 14.26 6.02 5.87
CA ILE A 253 15.14 5.27 6.76
C ILE A 253 15.93 4.22 5.98
N ASN A 254 17.25 4.29 5.99
CA ASN A 254 18.13 3.38 5.25
C ASN A 254 17.86 3.32 3.74
N ASP A 255 17.22 4.34 3.20
CA ASP A 255 16.90 4.39 1.78
C ASP A 255 18.10 4.83 0.95
N SER A 256 18.02 4.58 -0.34
CA SER A 256 19.03 5.04 -1.28
C SER A 256 18.42 5.58 -2.57
N CYS A 257 19.19 6.41 -3.28
CA CYS A 257 18.74 6.93 -4.56
C CYS A 257 19.88 7.06 -5.59
N SER A 258 19.47 7.06 -6.85
CA SER A 258 20.36 7.33 -7.98
C SER A 258 20.81 8.81 -8.00
N ASN A 259 21.75 9.11 -8.88
CA ASN A 259 22.19 10.48 -9.15
C ASN A 259 21.16 11.31 -9.93
N LYS A 260 20.02 10.73 -10.29
CA LYS A 260 18.90 11.43 -10.95
C LYS A 260 18.08 12.27 -9.97
N ILE A 261 18.15 11.97 -8.67
CA ILE A 261 17.56 12.85 -7.66
C ILE A 261 18.36 14.14 -7.61
N ILE A 262 17.68 15.26 -7.87
CA ILE A 262 18.28 16.62 -7.92
C ILE A 262 18.39 17.25 -6.54
N ASP A 263 19.17 18.33 -6.42
CA ASP A 263 19.33 19.12 -5.20
C ASP A 263 18.09 19.99 -4.95
N HIS A 264 17.01 19.32 -4.57
CA HIS A 264 15.75 19.96 -4.22
C HIS A 264 15.09 19.17 -3.09
N PRO A 265 15.00 19.71 -1.86
CA PRO A 265 14.38 19.03 -0.73
C PRO A 265 12.92 18.63 -1.03
N ILE A 266 12.45 17.59 -0.31
CA ILE A 266 11.01 17.33 -0.24
C ILE A 266 10.37 18.55 0.39
N GLY A 267 9.49 19.23 -0.34
CA GLY A 267 8.97 20.51 0.07
C GLY A 267 7.52 20.73 -0.31
N TYR A 268 6.99 21.83 0.19
CA TYR A 268 5.66 22.29 -0.14
C TYR A 268 5.56 22.63 -1.63
N ALA A 269 4.62 21.98 -2.30
CA ALA A 269 4.32 22.28 -3.70
C ALA A 269 3.15 23.27 -3.74
N TYR A 270 3.48 24.54 -3.86
CA TYR A 270 2.50 25.58 -3.98
C TYR A 270 1.73 25.46 -5.30
N SER A 271 0.40 25.50 -5.24
CA SER A 271 -0.43 25.90 -6.36
C SER A 271 -1.17 27.17 -5.97
N ASP A 272 -1.27 28.14 -6.85
CA ASP A 272 -1.90 29.46 -6.63
C ASP A 272 -3.34 29.39 -6.06
N LYS A 273 -3.89 28.19 -5.99
CA LYS A 273 -5.26 27.91 -5.50
C LYS A 273 -5.30 27.22 -4.13
N VAL A 274 -4.16 26.86 -3.53
CA VAL A 274 -4.15 26.16 -2.23
C VAL A 274 -4.04 27.19 -1.12
N LEU A 275 -5.13 27.35 -0.38
CA LEU A 275 -5.22 28.24 0.79
C LEU A 275 -4.79 27.56 2.09
N ASP A 276 -4.33 26.32 2.05
CA ASP A 276 -3.93 25.57 3.23
C ASP A 276 -2.59 26.12 3.77
N THR A 277 -2.60 26.56 5.00
CA THR A 277 -1.39 26.97 5.71
C THR A 277 -0.65 25.73 6.22
N ILE A 278 0.66 25.66 5.95
CA ILE A 278 1.54 24.66 6.56
C ILE A 278 1.88 25.15 7.98
N SER A 279 1.02 24.83 8.95
CA SER A 279 1.16 25.30 10.33
C SER A 279 2.23 24.55 11.13
N LEU A 280 2.58 23.33 10.72
CA LEU A 280 3.53 22.45 11.42
C LEU A 280 4.94 22.49 10.85
N GLY A 281 5.20 23.33 9.84
CA GLY A 281 6.48 23.43 9.18
C GLY A 281 6.86 22.22 8.33
N ASN A 282 8.14 22.16 7.93
CA ASN A 282 8.66 21.06 7.14
C ASN A 282 9.02 19.85 8.04
N ARG A 283 8.31 18.74 7.91
CA ARG A 283 8.47 17.52 8.71
C ARG A 283 8.99 16.36 7.88
N VAL A 284 10.23 16.51 7.39
CA VAL A 284 10.91 15.49 6.58
C VAL A 284 12.15 15.00 7.31
N TYR A 285 12.16 13.74 7.70
CA TYR A 285 13.17 13.14 8.55
C TYR A 285 13.92 12.03 7.82
N PHE A 286 15.24 12.07 7.93
CA PHE A 286 16.16 11.13 7.29
C PHE A 286 17.00 10.40 8.33
N TYR A 287 17.32 9.13 8.03
CA TYR A 287 18.36 8.40 8.72
C TYR A 287 19.07 7.47 7.77
N ASN A 288 20.41 7.55 7.72
CA ASN A 288 21.27 6.71 6.87
C ASN A 288 20.83 6.69 5.39
N PHE A 289 20.31 7.80 4.88
CA PHE A 289 19.95 7.95 3.48
C PHE A 289 21.20 8.07 2.60
N LYS A 290 21.24 7.41 1.43
CA LYS A 290 22.42 7.38 0.57
C LYS A 290 22.09 7.73 -0.87
N ARG A 291 22.75 8.74 -1.41
CA ARG A 291 22.72 9.09 -2.83
C ARG A 291 24.00 8.62 -3.52
N GLN A 292 23.92 8.08 -4.74
CA GLN A 292 25.05 7.49 -5.49
C GLN A 292 26.28 8.40 -5.63
N LYS A 293 26.11 9.70 -5.80
CA LYS A 293 27.20 10.67 -5.95
C LYS A 293 27.43 11.56 -4.70
N GLY A 294 27.03 11.07 -3.55
CA GLY A 294 27.06 11.80 -2.30
C GLY A 294 25.75 12.55 -2.00
N ASN A 295 25.48 12.71 -0.72
CA ASN A 295 24.25 13.34 -0.22
C ASN A 295 24.29 14.85 -0.40
N PHE A 296 23.13 15.42 -0.67
CA PHE A 296 22.92 16.85 -0.50
C PHE A 296 22.81 17.22 0.99
N ALA A 297 22.99 18.49 1.32
CA ALA A 297 23.00 18.97 2.72
C ALA A 297 21.68 18.65 3.47
N TRP A 298 20.56 18.61 2.78
CA TRP A 298 19.25 18.30 3.36
C TRP A 298 19.01 16.79 3.59
N MET A 299 19.86 15.90 3.05
CA MET A 299 19.78 14.45 3.26
C MET A 299 20.56 13.98 4.50
N LYS A 300 20.72 14.83 5.51
CA LYS A 300 21.40 14.50 6.75
C LYS A 300 20.47 13.78 7.72
N ASN A 301 21.07 12.97 8.62
CA ASN A 301 20.32 12.41 9.73
C ASN A 301 19.74 13.54 10.60
N ASN A 302 18.44 13.45 10.89
CA ASN A 302 17.71 14.47 11.66
C ASN A 302 16.48 13.91 12.39
N LEU A 303 16.47 12.63 12.77
CA LEU A 303 15.35 12.04 13.51
C LEU A 303 15.09 12.74 14.86
N GLU A 304 16.12 13.29 15.47
CA GLU A 304 16.04 14.04 16.72
C GLU A 304 15.27 15.37 16.59
N GLU A 305 15.09 15.87 15.38
CA GLU A 305 14.26 17.05 15.08
C GLU A 305 12.76 16.70 15.05
N SER A 306 12.40 15.42 14.97
CA SER A 306 10.99 14.99 14.98
C SER A 306 10.40 15.12 16.39
N LYS A 307 9.07 15.35 16.46
CA LYS A 307 8.36 15.46 17.75
C LYS A 307 8.52 14.21 18.62
N GLN A 308 8.53 13.01 17.99
CA GLN A 308 8.59 11.72 18.67
C GLN A 308 10.02 11.24 18.95
N LYS A 309 11.02 11.76 18.25
CA LYS A 309 12.44 11.41 18.37
C LYS A 309 12.70 9.89 18.42
N PRO A 310 12.16 9.10 17.48
CA PRO A 310 12.30 7.64 17.52
C PRO A 310 13.76 7.25 17.25
N ALA A 311 14.21 6.15 17.87
CA ALA A 311 15.42 5.49 17.41
C ALA A 311 15.15 4.81 16.04
N PRO A 312 16.12 4.69 15.14
CA PRO A 312 15.89 4.13 13.79
C PRO A 312 15.33 2.72 13.80
N GLU A 313 15.71 1.90 14.77
CA GLU A 313 15.23 0.54 14.98
C GLU A 313 13.77 0.47 15.41
N ASP A 314 13.28 1.49 16.12
CA ASP A 314 11.89 1.59 16.60
C ASP A 314 10.91 1.96 15.48
N ILE A 315 11.41 2.51 14.37
CA ILE A 315 10.58 2.87 13.21
C ILE A 315 10.19 1.59 12.46
N THR A 316 9.10 0.98 12.92
CA THR A 316 8.52 -0.27 12.44
C THR A 316 7.09 -0.05 11.93
N PRO A 317 6.46 -1.04 11.26
CA PRO A 317 5.03 -0.97 10.95
C PRO A 317 4.18 -0.74 12.21
N GLN A 318 4.46 -1.45 13.30
CA GLN A 318 3.73 -1.31 14.57
C GLN A 318 3.83 0.12 15.12
N TRP A 319 5.03 0.72 15.13
CA TRP A 319 5.22 2.12 15.52
C TRP A 319 4.43 3.07 14.62
N THR A 320 4.45 2.82 13.31
CA THR A 320 3.73 3.64 12.32
C THR A 320 2.23 3.58 12.52
N PHE A 321 1.70 2.41 12.83
CA PHE A 321 0.26 2.14 13.00
C PHE A 321 -0.19 2.07 14.47
N HIS A 322 0.54 2.69 15.41
CA HIS A 322 0.20 2.82 16.84
C HIS A 322 -0.03 1.49 17.56
N ASN A 323 0.61 0.41 17.11
CA ASN A 323 0.36 -0.97 17.55
C ASN A 323 -1.09 -1.48 17.33
N GLU A 324 -1.89 -0.80 16.50
CA GLU A 324 -3.26 -1.18 16.19
C GLU A 324 -3.37 -2.15 15.00
N TRP A 325 -2.29 -2.33 14.26
CA TRP A 325 -2.24 -3.19 13.09
C TRP A 325 -0.84 -3.75 12.83
N ASP A 326 -0.77 -5.05 12.55
CA ASP A 326 0.47 -5.77 12.18
C ASP A 326 0.34 -6.40 10.79
N PRO A 327 0.65 -5.66 9.72
CA PRO A 327 0.58 -6.17 8.36
C PRO A 327 1.57 -7.29 8.07
N GLU A 328 2.69 -7.35 8.77
CA GLU A 328 3.71 -8.41 8.57
C GLU A 328 3.23 -9.75 9.13
N ALA A 329 2.46 -9.75 10.23
CA ALA A 329 1.80 -10.94 10.73
C ALA A 329 0.75 -11.46 9.73
N GLU A 330 -0.04 -10.59 9.12
CA GLU A 330 -1.02 -10.97 8.09
C GLU A 330 -0.34 -11.58 6.86
N ILE A 331 0.74 -10.98 6.37
CA ILE A 331 1.55 -11.52 5.26
C ILE A 331 2.14 -12.89 5.62
N LYS A 332 2.63 -13.06 6.84
CA LYS A 332 3.17 -14.33 7.32
C LYS A 332 2.10 -15.43 7.31
N GLN A 333 0.90 -15.12 7.79
CA GLN A 333 -0.24 -16.04 7.77
C GLN A 333 -0.62 -16.42 6.33
N LEU A 334 -0.75 -15.44 5.44
CA LEU A 334 -1.04 -15.70 4.02
C LEU A 334 0.04 -16.60 3.39
N LYS A 335 1.32 -16.33 3.62
CA LYS A 335 2.42 -17.16 3.11
C LYS A 335 2.36 -18.63 3.58
N ILE A 336 1.93 -18.87 4.81
CA ILE A 336 1.73 -20.22 5.35
C ILE A 336 0.60 -20.94 4.58
N HIS A 337 -0.52 -20.25 4.37
CA HIS A 337 -1.66 -20.80 3.62
C HIS A 337 -1.31 -21.10 2.17
N MET A 338 -0.60 -20.20 1.50
CA MET A 338 -0.18 -20.39 0.10
C MET A 338 0.79 -21.56 -0.09
N LYS A 339 1.56 -21.95 0.93
CA LYS A 339 2.40 -23.16 0.88
C LYS A 339 1.59 -24.46 0.90
N LYS A 340 0.42 -24.46 1.54
CA LYS A 340 -0.47 -25.63 1.59
C LYS A 340 -1.23 -25.83 0.27
N LEU A 341 -1.21 -24.86 -0.65
CA LEU A 341 -1.90 -24.92 -1.96
C LEU A 341 -1.01 -25.41 -3.12
N LYS A 342 0.26 -25.58 -2.88
CA LYS A 342 1.23 -26.18 -3.81
C LYS A 342 1.38 -27.67 -3.57
#